data_454c7a0c5e46a78a9174add2ad3aa7d9
#
_entry.id   454c7a0c5e46a78a9174add2ad3aa7d9
#
_cell.length_a   1.000
_cell.length_b   1.000
_cell.length_c   1.000
_cell.angle_alpha   90.00
_cell.angle_beta   90.00
_cell.angle_gamma   90.00
#
_symmetry.space_group_name_H-M   'P 1'
#
loop_
_entity.id
_entity.type
_entity.pdbx_description
1 polymer ?
#
loop_
_entity_poly.entity_id
_entity_poly.type
_entity_poly.pdbx_seq_one_letter_code
_entity_poly.pdbx_strand_id
1 'polypeptide(L)'
;MSIFDPDYTAFTACFCVTAQAEPGVLPRIVELFAKRGLTPTHLRADWGEGGAGTLKIDMRVAGMDPDLAAYIGQCMRAVVTVTDVQVLQHRHANVA
;
A
#
# COMPACT_ATOMS: atom_id res chain seq x y z
N MET A 1 -12.07 -10.15 23.85
CA MET A 1 -11.97 -9.76 23.53
C MET A 1 -11.85 -9.27 23.26
N SER A 2 -11.84 -9.14 23.01
CA SER A 2 -11.67 -8.66 22.46
C SER A 2 -11.45 -7.84 22.51
N ILE A 3 -11.31 -7.81 22.65
CA ILE A 3 -11.08 -7.12 22.49
C ILE A 3 -10.70 -6.60 21.91
N PHE A 4 -10.59 -6.58 21.51
CA PHE A 4 -10.13 -6.23 20.74
C PHE A 4 -10.34 -5.48 20.14
N ASP A 5 -10.33 -5.13 19.69
CA ASP A 5 -10.41 -4.41 18.93
C ASP A 5 -10.46 -4.00 18.26
N PRO A 6 -10.29 -4.40 18.09
CA PRO A 6 -10.24 -3.45 17.45
C PRO A 6 -10.66 -2.98 16.40
N ASP A 7 -10.39 -2.16 16.22
CA ASP A 7 -11.00 -1.37 15.40
C ASP A 7 -10.39 -1.16 14.10
N TYR A 8 -9.14 -1.31 13.86
CA TYR A 8 -8.59 -1.15 12.55
C TYR A 8 -8.91 -2.32 11.64
N THR A 9 -9.53 -3.37 12.17
CA THR A 9 -10.05 -4.41 11.28
C THR A 9 -11.15 -3.85 10.37
N ALA A 10 -11.72 -2.71 10.73
CA ALA A 10 -12.74 -2.10 9.90
C ALA A 10 -12.15 -1.17 8.83
N PHE A 11 -10.83 -1.05 8.79
CA PHE A 11 -10.18 -0.17 7.83
C PHE A 11 -9.43 -0.96 6.80
N THR A 12 -9.28 -0.37 5.63
CA THR A 12 -8.39 -0.88 4.61
C THR A 12 -7.38 0.23 4.33
N ALA A 13 -6.11 -0.10 4.40
CA ALA A 13 -5.07 0.84 4.03
C ALA A 13 -4.90 0.80 2.53
N CYS A 14 -4.93 1.95 1.89
CA CYS A 14 -4.78 2.07 0.45
C CYS A 14 -3.49 2.82 0.17
N PHE A 15 -2.66 2.24 -0.67
CA PHE A 15 -1.38 2.84 -1.02
C PHE A 15 -1.39 3.12 -2.52
N CYS A 16 -1.23 4.38 -2.88
CA CYS A 16 -1.16 4.78 -4.27
C CYS A 16 0.26 5.26 -4.53
N VAL A 17 1.00 4.51 -5.31
CA VAL A 17 2.42 4.75 -5.51
C VAL A 17 2.68 5.09 -6.97
N THR A 18 3.47 6.12 -7.21
CA THR A 18 3.94 6.45 -8.55
C THR A 18 5.44 6.25 -8.53
N ALA A 19 5.95 5.53 -9.51
CA ALA A 19 7.36 5.18 -9.54
C ALA A 19 7.85 5.15 -10.98
N GLN A 20 9.17 5.13 -11.13
CA GLN A 20 9.77 4.87 -12.41
C GLN A 20 9.58 3.40 -12.73
N ALA A 21 9.24 3.10 -13.98
CA ALA A 21 8.92 1.75 -14.38
C ALA A 21 10.20 0.96 -14.64
N GLU A 22 10.73 0.36 -13.58
CA GLU A 22 11.90 -0.49 -13.66
C GLU A 22 11.56 -1.87 -13.12
N PRO A 23 12.21 -2.91 -13.63
CA PRO A 23 11.84 -4.28 -13.22
C PRO A 23 11.89 -4.51 -11.73
N GLY A 24 12.78 -3.85 -11.02
CA GLY A 24 12.94 -4.10 -9.59
C GLY A 24 12.00 -3.32 -8.70
N VAL A 25 11.23 -2.38 -9.22
CA VAL A 25 10.44 -1.52 -8.33
C VAL A 25 9.27 -2.26 -7.72
N LEU A 26 8.52 -3.01 -8.50
CA LEU A 26 7.36 -3.70 -7.96
C LEU A 26 7.72 -4.76 -6.93
N PRO A 27 8.70 -5.63 -7.17
CA PRO A 27 9.11 -6.57 -6.13
C PRO A 27 9.57 -5.89 -4.86
N ARG A 28 10.25 -4.76 -4.98
CA ARG A 28 10.75 -4.04 -3.81
C ARG A 28 9.61 -3.49 -2.97
N ILE A 29 8.58 -2.97 -3.63
CA ILE A 29 7.39 -2.47 -2.94
C ILE A 29 6.67 -3.61 -2.24
N VAL A 30 6.45 -4.72 -2.95
CA VAL A 30 5.73 -5.86 -2.39
C VAL A 30 6.48 -6.45 -1.21
N GLU A 31 7.81 -6.45 -1.26
CA GLU A 31 8.60 -7.00 -0.19
C GLU A 31 8.38 -6.28 1.13
N LEU A 32 8.07 -4.98 1.08
CA LEU A 32 7.82 -4.24 2.31
C LEU A 32 6.66 -4.82 3.10
N PHE A 33 5.72 -5.45 2.42
CA PHE A 33 4.60 -6.10 3.07
C PHE A 33 4.96 -7.54 3.43
N ALA A 34 5.60 -8.24 2.51
CA ALA A 34 5.91 -9.65 2.69
C ALA A 34 6.77 -9.88 3.92
N LYS A 35 7.77 -9.06 4.13
CA LYS A 35 8.68 -9.28 5.25
C LYS A 35 8.05 -8.97 6.59
N ARG A 36 6.86 -8.39 6.59
CA ARG A 36 6.10 -8.14 7.81
C ARG A 36 4.92 -9.08 7.93
N GLY A 37 4.87 -10.09 7.08
CA GLY A 37 3.78 -11.06 7.13
C GLY A 37 2.46 -10.53 6.67
N LEU A 38 2.47 -9.45 5.88
CA LEU A 38 1.23 -8.84 5.39
C LEU A 38 0.99 -9.26 3.97
N THR A 39 -0.27 -9.56 3.66
CA THR A 39 -0.68 -9.95 2.32
C THR A 39 -1.64 -8.90 1.78
N PRO A 40 -1.28 -8.21 0.70
CA PRO A 40 -2.23 -7.28 0.09
C PRO A 40 -3.47 -8.01 -0.38
N THR A 41 -4.61 -7.38 -0.17
CA THR A 41 -5.87 -7.94 -0.66
C THR A 41 -6.17 -7.46 -2.07
N HIS A 42 -5.44 -6.47 -2.53
CA HIS A 42 -5.59 -5.94 -3.89
C HIS A 42 -4.25 -5.39 -4.32
N LEU A 43 -3.88 -5.68 -5.56
CA LEU A 43 -2.66 -5.14 -6.15
C LEU A 43 -2.91 -4.92 -7.63
N ARG A 44 -2.67 -3.70 -8.07
CA ARG A 44 -2.79 -3.38 -9.48
C ARG A 44 -1.63 -2.47 -9.85
N ALA A 45 -1.01 -2.77 -10.98
CA ALA A 45 0.10 -1.96 -11.47
C ALA A 45 -0.14 -1.67 -12.95
N ASP A 46 -0.08 -0.41 -13.30
CA ASP A 46 -0.35 0.03 -14.67
C ASP A 46 0.70 1.04 -15.10
N TRP A 47 0.93 1.11 -16.39
CA TRP A 47 1.73 2.19 -16.94
C TRP A 47 0.99 3.51 -16.69
N GLY A 48 1.72 4.50 -16.24
CA GLY A 48 1.13 5.79 -16.00
C GLY A 48 0.83 6.52 -17.28
N GLU A 49 0.03 7.55 -17.15
CA GLU A 49 -0.39 8.28 -18.30
C GLU A 49 0.71 9.06 -18.97
N GLY A 50 1.69 9.43 -18.45
CA GLY A 50 2.77 10.14 -19.10
C GLY A 50 3.53 9.30 -20.08
N GLY A 51 3.11 8.06 -20.27
CA GLY A 51 3.77 7.20 -21.22
C GLY A 51 4.83 6.35 -20.57
N ALA A 52 5.76 5.93 -21.36
CA ALA A 52 6.79 5.02 -20.90
C ALA A 52 7.55 5.62 -19.73
N GLY A 53 7.93 4.79 -18.84
CA GLY A 53 8.78 5.21 -17.75
C GLY A 53 8.06 5.44 -16.43
N THR A 54 6.74 5.47 -16.41
CA THR A 54 5.98 5.68 -15.18
C THR A 54 5.12 4.48 -14.89
N LEU A 55 5.14 4.06 -13.63
CA LEU A 55 4.33 2.95 -13.16
C LEU A 55 3.47 3.44 -12.01
N LYS A 56 2.19 3.14 -12.07
CA LYS A 56 1.27 3.45 -11.00
C LYS A 56 0.86 2.16 -10.32
N ILE A 57 1.03 2.11 -9.01
CA ILE A 57 0.76 0.91 -8.23
C ILE A 57 -0.30 1.24 -7.21
N ASP A 58 -1.37 0.45 -7.21
CA ASP A 58 -2.44 0.60 -6.25
C ASP A 58 -2.48 -0.69 -5.42
N MET A 59 -2.30 -0.55 -4.12
CA MET A 59 -2.31 -1.70 -3.22
C MET A 59 -3.26 -1.44 -2.08
N ARG A 60 -3.91 -2.47 -1.62
CA ARG A 60 -4.81 -2.38 -0.47
C ARG A 60 -4.53 -3.53 0.48
N VAL A 61 -4.57 -3.22 1.77
CA VAL A 61 -4.37 -4.21 2.80
C VAL A 61 -5.48 -4.04 3.83
N ALA A 62 -6.32 -5.04 3.95
CA ALA A 62 -7.44 -5.00 4.89
C ALA A 62 -6.94 -5.25 6.31
N GLY A 63 -7.54 -4.56 7.27
CA GLY A 63 -7.24 -4.80 8.67
C GLY A 63 -5.87 -4.34 9.12
N MET A 64 -5.31 -3.35 8.46
CA MET A 64 -3.96 -2.92 8.76
C MET A 64 -3.95 -1.79 9.77
N ASP A 65 -3.06 -1.90 10.74
CA ASP A 65 -2.87 -0.87 11.74
C ASP A 65 -2.49 0.44 11.04
N PRO A 66 -3.18 1.54 11.31
CA PRO A 66 -2.88 2.82 10.68
C PRO A 66 -1.45 3.30 10.89
N ASP A 67 -0.88 3.07 12.05
CA ASP A 67 0.49 3.51 12.30
C ASP A 67 1.47 2.71 11.46
N LEU A 68 1.22 1.43 11.30
CA LEU A 68 2.06 0.60 10.45
C LEU A 68 1.91 1.01 9.00
N ALA A 69 0.68 1.35 8.58
CA ALA A 69 0.46 1.81 7.21
C ALA A 69 1.26 3.08 6.94
N ALA A 70 1.25 4.02 7.87
CA ALA A 70 2.02 5.25 7.71
C ALA A 70 3.51 4.94 7.63
N TYR A 71 3.99 4.02 8.44
CA TYR A 71 5.40 3.65 8.44
C TYR A 71 5.79 3.02 7.09
N ILE A 72 4.97 2.12 6.58
CA ILE A 72 5.27 1.49 5.30
C ILE A 72 5.26 2.53 4.19
N GLY A 73 4.36 3.51 4.26
CA GLY A 73 4.38 4.61 3.31
C GLY A 73 5.72 5.34 3.32
N GLN A 74 6.30 5.55 4.49
CA GLN A 74 7.61 6.17 4.58
C GLN A 74 8.68 5.27 3.95
N CYS A 75 8.59 3.98 4.17
CA CYS A 75 9.55 3.05 3.56
C CYS A 75 9.44 3.07 2.05
N MET A 76 8.22 3.20 1.52
CA MET A 76 8.03 3.31 0.08
C MET A 76 8.68 4.57 -0.46
N ARG A 77 8.53 5.68 0.25
CA ARG A 77 9.12 6.94 -0.19
C ARG A 77 10.62 6.90 -0.21
N ALA A 78 11.22 6.00 0.55
CA ALA A 78 12.66 5.85 0.59
C ALA A 78 13.20 5.02 -0.58
N VAL A 79 12.35 4.39 -1.36
CA VAL A 79 12.78 3.65 -2.54
C VAL A 79 13.14 4.66 -3.62
N VAL A 80 14.35 4.57 -4.14
CA VAL A 80 14.88 5.59 -5.03
C VAL A 80 14.00 5.86 -6.24
N THR A 81 13.42 4.82 -6.81
CA THR A 81 12.63 4.98 -8.03
C THR A 81 11.20 5.43 -7.76
N VAL A 82 10.79 5.52 -6.51
CA VAL A 82 9.45 5.97 -6.16
C VAL A 82 9.43 7.49 -6.14
N THR A 83 8.46 8.08 -6.84
CA THR A 83 8.36 9.53 -6.93
C THR A 83 7.22 10.10 -6.10
N ASP A 84 6.23 9.30 -5.76
CA ASP A 84 5.12 9.80 -4.97
C ASP A 84 4.42 8.63 -4.29
N VAL A 85 3.97 8.85 -3.06
CA VAL A 85 3.22 7.85 -2.28
C VAL A 85 2.10 8.56 -1.55
N GLN A 86 0.89 8.05 -1.70
CA GLN A 86 -0.24 8.49 -0.92
C GLN A 86 -0.78 7.31 -0.14
N VAL A 87 -0.99 7.51 1.14
CA VAL A 87 -1.51 6.47 2.02
C VAL A 87 -2.84 6.95 2.55
N LEU A 88 -3.88 6.17 2.30
CA LEU A 88 -5.22 6.51 2.72
C LEU A 88 -5.78 5.39 3.56
N GLN A 89 -6.57 5.75 4.56
CA GLN A 89 -7.29 4.78 5.35
C GLN A 89 -8.75 4.84 4.93
N HIS A 90 -9.25 3.72 4.48
CA HIS A 90 -10.62 3.65 4.03
C HIS A 90 -11.40 2.81 5.01
N ARG A 91 -12.37 3.42 5.67
CA ARG A 91 -13.20 2.70 6.61
C ARG A 91 -14.29 1.99 5.85
N HIS A 92 -14.43 0.71 6.10
CA HIS A 92 -15.48 -0.06 5.45
C HIS A 92 -16.82 0.40 5.98
N ALA A 93 -17.78 0.47 5.10
CA ALA A 93 -19.13 0.70 5.53
C ALA A 93 -19.52 -0.47 6.39
N ASN A 94 -20.14 -0.18 7.46
CA ASN A 94 -20.54 -1.24 8.32
C ASN A 94 -21.78 -1.85 7.79
N VAL A 95 -21.62 -2.99 7.25
CA VAL A 95 -22.73 -3.56 6.65
C VAL A 95 -23.49 -4.38 7.52
N ALA A 96 -23.17 -4.44 8.61
CA ALA A 96 -23.80 -5.37 9.52
C ALA A 96 -25.02 -5.80 9.26
#